data_35a65700b65e72b748b9e217b9f5534f
#
_entry.id   35a65700b65e72b748b9e217b9f5534f
#
_cell.length_a   1.000
_cell.length_b   1.000
_cell.length_c   1.000
_cell.angle_alpha   90.00
_cell.angle_beta   90.00
_cell.angle_gamma   90.00
#
_symmetry.space_group_name_H-M   'P 1'
#
loop_
_entity.id
_entity.type
_entity.pdbx_description
1 polymer ?
#
loop_
_entity_poly.entity_id
_entity_poly.type
_entity_poly.pdbx_seq_one_letter_code
_entity_poly.pdbx_strand_id
1 'polypeptide(L)'
;TNDVAGWGSPDLLDTANAVMDTLMFVDDGTAGTNPQGNPMSAEGCNPLINDLSGKIAVIYRNTCQFGTKILNAENAGAVAAIIINREPGLVNMAPGDDGANVTIPAIFIEDATGTIITNEMANGPVVAFIGTRSFSYNVAIANSGVIRPEAAATPSALAQSNAEYEVQLGAWVTNPGSQMNNVTLKAVITEGGTTLYDQSSAASPIMSGDSVYVSLPTFSQASYSEGMYTLTYTVNEGDTLEEFGQDNVLTQDFHISSTKYSNATLDANAGLVLSPFYRPGNATGSVSMCTHLMDPNASRMAAMGVSFAAVVSGGDLTGRYFSVYAHEITDVFTDLSDPNFAGITGVNTVAQGEFTYPTDSAYQEVYVPFLQPFQ
;
A
#
# COMPACT_ATOMS: atom_id res chain seq x y z
N THR A 1 12.07 2.69 11.72
CA THR A 1 12.89 1.77 12.57
C THR A 1 12.37 1.70 13.99
N ASN A 2 11.85 2.79 14.54
CA ASN A 2 11.46 2.88 15.96
C ASN A 2 10.22 2.05 16.35
N ASP A 3 9.52 1.48 15.38
CA ASP A 3 8.36 0.61 15.64
C ASP A 3 8.73 -0.77 16.19
N VAL A 4 10.01 -1.13 16.17
CA VAL A 4 10.53 -2.38 16.71
C VAL A 4 11.51 -2.07 17.83
N ALA A 5 11.24 -2.57 19.03
CA ALA A 5 12.11 -2.38 20.18
C ALA A 5 13.52 -2.95 19.95
N GLY A 6 14.53 -2.34 20.55
CA GLY A 6 15.91 -2.81 20.52
C GLY A 6 16.83 -2.06 19.55
N TRP A 7 16.37 -0.98 18.92
CA TRP A 7 17.19 -0.06 18.14
C TRP A 7 17.74 1.07 19.01
N GLY A 8 19.01 1.44 18.76
CA GLY A 8 19.61 2.67 19.28
C GLY A 8 19.46 3.87 18.36
N SER A 9 18.94 3.66 17.14
CA SER A 9 18.67 4.72 16.14
C SER A 9 17.77 5.82 16.72
N PRO A 10 18.04 7.10 16.38
CA PRO A 10 17.24 8.22 16.85
C PRO A 10 15.83 8.21 16.27
N ASP A 11 14.89 8.86 16.98
CA ASP A 11 13.52 9.01 16.55
C ASP A 11 13.44 10.03 15.41
N LEU A 12 12.99 9.59 14.24
CA LEU A 12 12.79 10.43 13.06
C LEU A 12 11.57 11.35 13.12
N LEU A 13 10.70 11.17 14.12
CA LEU A 13 9.63 12.13 14.41
C LEU A 13 10.17 13.42 15.06
N ASP A 14 11.34 13.35 15.70
CA ASP A 14 12.05 14.55 16.13
C ASP A 14 12.80 15.16 14.93
N THR A 15 12.41 16.38 14.55
CA THR A 15 12.99 17.11 13.43
C THR A 15 14.49 17.40 13.58
N ALA A 16 15.02 17.38 14.81
CA ALA A 16 16.44 17.53 15.10
C ALA A 16 17.28 16.34 14.61
N ASN A 17 16.66 15.19 14.39
CA ASN A 17 17.31 13.98 13.89
C ASN A 17 17.26 13.85 12.37
N ALA A 18 16.73 14.85 11.67
CA ALA A 18 16.67 14.86 10.22
C ALA A 18 18.08 15.00 9.61
N VAL A 19 18.32 14.24 8.55
CA VAL A 19 19.59 14.23 7.81
C VAL A 19 19.32 14.52 6.35
N MET A 20 20.15 15.40 5.75
CA MET A 20 20.15 15.62 4.30
C MET A 20 21.59 15.59 3.80
N ASP A 21 21.90 14.61 2.98
CA ASP A 21 23.22 14.46 2.37
C ASP A 21 23.18 13.62 1.09
N THR A 22 24.34 13.45 0.45
CA THR A 22 24.51 12.68 -0.78
C THR A 22 24.46 11.18 -0.49
N LEU A 23 23.74 10.45 -1.34
CA LEU A 23 23.67 8.99 -1.31
C LEU A 23 24.98 8.37 -1.81
N MET A 24 25.43 7.31 -1.13
CA MET A 24 26.58 6.51 -1.56
C MET A 24 26.34 5.04 -1.20
N PHE A 25 26.61 4.13 -2.17
CA PHE A 25 26.60 2.70 -1.87
C PHE A 25 27.69 2.33 -0.88
N VAL A 26 27.35 1.42 0.02
CA VAL A 26 28.36 0.71 0.84
C VAL A 26 29.17 -0.22 -0.04
N ASP A 27 30.43 -0.46 0.36
CA ASP A 27 31.30 -1.47 -0.24
C ASP A 27 32.07 -2.19 0.88
N ASP A 28 31.75 -3.46 1.11
CA ASP A 28 32.45 -4.30 2.08
C ASP A 28 33.47 -5.26 1.45
N GLY A 29 33.76 -5.10 0.14
CA GLY A 29 34.70 -5.89 -0.60
C GLY A 29 34.26 -7.32 -0.91
N THR A 30 33.06 -7.74 -0.56
CA THR A 30 32.56 -9.09 -0.83
C THR A 30 32.34 -9.29 -2.34
N ALA A 31 33.00 -10.28 -2.91
CA ALA A 31 32.89 -10.57 -4.34
C ALA A 31 31.58 -11.31 -4.68
N GLY A 32 31.08 -11.08 -5.90
CA GLY A 32 29.92 -11.76 -6.45
C GLY A 32 28.64 -10.92 -6.46
N THR A 33 27.56 -11.54 -6.89
CA THR A 33 26.22 -10.95 -6.95
C THR A 33 25.23 -11.77 -6.13
N ASN A 34 24.26 -11.10 -5.55
CA ASN A 34 23.18 -11.73 -4.80
C ASN A 34 22.11 -12.30 -5.76
N PRO A 35 21.11 -13.04 -5.26
CA PRO A 35 20.03 -13.60 -6.11
C PRO A 35 19.23 -12.59 -6.92
N GLN A 36 19.23 -11.32 -6.53
CA GLN A 36 18.58 -10.21 -7.25
C GLN A 36 19.50 -9.56 -8.29
N GLY A 37 20.75 -10.05 -8.45
CA GLY A 37 21.73 -9.54 -9.40
C GLY A 37 22.53 -8.31 -8.90
N ASN A 38 22.34 -7.88 -7.67
CA ASN A 38 23.06 -6.76 -7.08
C ASN A 38 24.43 -7.19 -6.51
N PRO A 39 25.44 -6.30 -6.47
CA PRO A 39 26.73 -6.61 -5.87
C PRO A 39 26.60 -7.03 -4.40
N MET A 40 27.19 -8.14 -4.01
CA MET A 40 27.23 -8.59 -2.62
C MET A 40 28.00 -7.62 -1.72
N SER A 41 28.98 -6.91 -2.26
CA SER A 41 29.70 -5.87 -1.53
C SER A 41 28.82 -4.69 -1.09
N ALA A 42 27.71 -4.47 -1.78
CA ALA A 42 26.74 -3.44 -1.42
C ALA A 42 25.69 -3.89 -0.36
N GLU A 43 25.90 -5.04 0.28
CA GLU A 43 25.09 -5.51 1.38
C GLU A 43 25.58 -5.05 2.76
N GLY A 44 26.86 -4.64 2.88
CA GLY A 44 27.44 -4.12 4.11
C GLY A 44 27.50 -5.14 5.25
N CYS A 45 27.70 -6.42 4.94
CA CYS A 45 27.77 -7.48 5.95
C CYS A 45 29.10 -7.57 6.69
N ASN A 46 30.16 -7.03 6.10
CA ASN A 46 31.50 -6.94 6.68
C ASN A 46 31.89 -5.47 6.88
N PRO A 47 32.97 -5.18 7.64
CA PRO A 47 33.51 -3.82 7.71
C PRO A 47 33.76 -3.24 6.32
N LEU A 48 33.28 -1.99 6.12
CA LEU A 48 33.35 -1.37 4.81
C LEU A 48 34.77 -0.97 4.44
N ILE A 49 35.11 -1.04 3.15
CA ILE A 49 36.37 -0.63 2.59
C ILE A 49 36.34 0.78 1.98
N ASN A 50 35.15 1.34 1.77
CA ASN A 50 34.97 2.72 1.31
C ASN A 50 34.61 3.67 2.47
N ASP A 51 34.99 4.94 2.31
CA ASP A 51 34.71 6.02 3.26
C ASP A 51 33.33 6.61 2.97
N LEU A 52 32.46 6.61 3.98
CA LEU A 52 31.10 7.17 3.94
C LEU A 52 30.96 8.45 4.78
N SER A 53 32.07 9.10 5.12
CA SER A 53 32.06 10.32 5.94
C SER A 53 31.10 11.39 5.39
N GLY A 54 30.07 11.73 6.16
CA GLY A 54 29.04 12.68 5.77
C GLY A 54 28.15 12.21 4.62
N LYS A 55 27.96 10.89 4.42
CA LYS A 55 27.10 10.35 3.38
C LYS A 55 25.92 9.59 3.97
N ILE A 56 24.85 9.49 3.20
CA ILE A 56 23.76 8.57 3.48
C ILE A 56 24.09 7.25 2.78
N ALA A 57 24.27 6.20 3.56
CA ALA A 57 24.58 4.87 3.07
C ALA A 57 23.40 4.25 2.32
N VAL A 58 23.62 3.69 1.13
CA VAL A 58 22.66 2.88 0.38
C VAL A 58 23.08 1.42 0.46
N ILE A 59 22.18 0.55 0.93
CA ILE A 59 22.49 -0.83 1.30
C ILE A 59 21.43 -1.77 0.72
N TYR A 60 21.82 -2.85 0.06
CA TYR A 60 20.87 -3.90 -0.33
C TYR A 60 20.55 -4.84 0.83
N ARG A 61 19.26 -5.12 1.02
CA ARG A 61 18.81 -6.19 1.93
C ARG A 61 19.17 -7.54 1.34
N ASN A 62 19.88 -8.38 2.11
CA ASN A 62 20.01 -9.82 1.82
C ASN A 62 20.54 -10.61 3.02
N THR A 63 21.82 -10.97 3.04
CA THR A 63 22.40 -12.08 3.80
C THR A 63 22.44 -11.85 5.31
N CYS A 64 22.88 -10.70 5.81
CA CYS A 64 23.07 -10.44 7.24
C CYS A 64 21.97 -9.58 7.86
N GLN A 65 22.02 -9.43 9.19
CA GLN A 65 21.05 -8.68 9.99
C GLN A 65 21.07 -7.18 9.64
N PHE A 66 19.94 -6.51 9.81
CA PHE A 66 19.82 -5.08 9.52
C PHE A 66 20.73 -4.22 10.40
N GLY A 67 20.80 -4.53 11.72
CA GLY A 67 21.68 -3.81 12.65
C GLY A 67 23.14 -3.87 12.23
N THR A 68 23.64 -5.05 11.83
CA THR A 68 25.02 -5.23 11.38
C THR A 68 25.33 -4.38 10.15
N LYS A 69 24.43 -4.34 9.17
CA LYS A 69 24.58 -3.52 7.95
C LYS A 69 24.72 -2.04 8.27
N ILE A 70 23.81 -1.54 9.11
CA ILE A 70 23.75 -0.13 9.46
C ILE A 70 24.95 0.26 10.34
N LEU A 71 25.31 -0.59 11.31
CA LEU A 71 26.46 -0.33 12.17
C LEU A 71 27.78 -0.32 11.36
N ASN A 72 27.93 -1.18 10.37
CA ASN A 72 29.09 -1.15 9.48
C ASN A 72 29.14 0.15 8.65
N ALA A 73 28.00 0.63 8.17
CA ALA A 73 27.93 1.92 7.48
C ALA A 73 28.26 3.10 8.42
N GLU A 74 27.73 3.10 9.63
CA GLU A 74 28.03 4.10 10.67
C GLU A 74 29.52 4.12 11.02
N ASN A 75 30.11 2.95 11.22
CA ASN A 75 31.55 2.83 11.48
C ASN A 75 32.42 3.35 10.33
N ALA A 76 31.91 3.36 9.10
CA ALA A 76 32.55 3.95 7.93
C ALA A 76 32.24 5.45 7.75
N GLY A 77 31.53 6.08 8.72
CA GLY A 77 31.26 7.51 8.75
C GLY A 77 29.92 7.93 8.15
N ALA A 78 29.03 7.01 7.81
CA ALA A 78 27.70 7.35 7.33
C ALA A 78 26.90 8.12 8.40
N VAL A 79 26.14 9.11 7.96
CA VAL A 79 25.27 9.93 8.82
C VAL A 79 23.82 9.44 8.86
N ALA A 80 23.44 8.58 7.93
CA ALA A 80 22.17 7.89 7.87
C ALA A 80 22.27 6.66 6.95
N ALA A 81 21.28 5.77 6.97
CA ALA A 81 21.24 4.60 6.09
C ALA A 81 19.87 4.39 5.45
N ILE A 82 19.88 3.98 4.18
CA ILE A 82 18.71 3.50 3.43
C ILE A 82 18.94 2.03 3.08
N ILE A 83 18.04 1.17 3.52
CA ILE A 83 18.07 -0.25 3.12
C ILE A 83 17.02 -0.49 2.05
N ILE A 84 17.46 -0.96 0.89
CA ILE A 84 16.59 -1.32 -0.24
C ILE A 84 16.15 -2.77 -0.07
N ASN A 85 14.83 -3.00 -0.14
CA ASN A 85 14.28 -4.35 -0.08
C ASN A 85 14.75 -5.19 -1.29
N ARG A 86 14.69 -6.52 -1.13
CA ARG A 86 14.99 -7.51 -2.18
C ARG A 86 13.75 -8.05 -2.88
N GLU A 87 12.59 -7.66 -2.42
CA GLU A 87 11.26 -8.14 -2.85
C GLU A 87 10.23 -7.02 -2.68
N PRO A 88 9.10 -7.05 -3.41
CA PRO A 88 8.06 -6.03 -3.26
C PRO A 88 7.51 -5.92 -1.83
N GLY A 89 7.11 -4.71 -1.45
CA GLY A 89 6.55 -4.41 -0.14
C GLY A 89 7.58 -4.05 0.93
N LEU A 90 7.10 -3.72 2.12
CA LEU A 90 7.92 -3.34 3.27
C LEU A 90 7.88 -4.40 4.35
N VAL A 91 8.96 -4.52 5.09
CA VAL A 91 9.04 -5.35 6.30
C VAL A 91 9.59 -4.52 7.45
N ASN A 92 9.20 -4.87 8.68
CA ASN A 92 9.79 -4.27 9.85
C ASN A 92 11.24 -4.75 10.02
N MET A 93 12.17 -3.83 10.16
CA MET A 93 13.57 -4.14 10.40
C MET A 93 13.77 -4.59 11.84
N ALA A 94 14.10 -5.87 12.05
CA ALA A 94 14.53 -6.34 13.35
C ALA A 94 15.96 -5.87 13.64
N PRO A 95 16.26 -5.41 14.88
CA PRO A 95 17.57 -4.86 15.23
C PRO A 95 18.71 -5.88 15.13
N GLY A 96 18.42 -7.15 15.33
CA GLY A 96 19.44 -8.18 15.45
C GLY A 96 20.37 -7.94 16.66
N ASP A 97 21.59 -8.43 16.55
CA ASP A 97 22.56 -8.34 17.65
C ASP A 97 23.20 -6.94 17.79
N ASP A 98 23.26 -6.18 16.70
CA ASP A 98 23.98 -4.91 16.62
C ASP A 98 23.07 -3.67 16.64
N GLY A 99 21.76 -3.82 16.46
CA GLY A 99 20.85 -2.69 16.29
C GLY A 99 20.79 -1.74 17.49
N ALA A 100 21.05 -2.23 18.71
CA ALA A 100 21.13 -1.39 19.90
C ALA A 100 22.35 -0.43 19.90
N ASN A 101 23.37 -0.73 19.12
CA ASN A 101 24.59 0.05 19.00
C ASN A 101 24.52 1.08 17.86
N VAL A 102 23.52 1.01 16.99
CA VAL A 102 23.32 1.97 15.90
C VAL A 102 22.81 3.30 16.45
N THR A 103 23.50 4.40 16.12
CA THR A 103 23.14 5.75 16.57
C THR A 103 22.73 6.70 15.45
N ILE A 104 22.81 6.25 14.19
CA ILE A 104 22.34 7.01 13.01
C ILE A 104 20.90 6.63 12.63
N PRO A 105 20.14 7.55 12.02
CA PRO A 105 18.83 7.24 11.49
C PRO A 105 18.92 6.26 10.33
N ALA A 106 17.96 5.32 10.26
CA ALA A 106 17.89 4.36 9.19
C ALA A 106 16.44 4.13 8.74
N ILE A 107 16.24 4.03 7.43
CA ILE A 107 14.95 3.74 6.81
C ILE A 107 15.04 2.51 5.91
N PHE A 108 13.89 1.92 5.67
CA PHE A 108 13.71 0.79 4.78
C PHE A 108 12.78 1.21 3.64
N ILE A 109 13.17 0.93 2.40
CA ILE A 109 12.39 1.25 1.21
C ILE A 109 12.12 0.00 0.37
N GLU A 110 11.08 0.05 -0.44
CA GLU A 110 10.74 -1.01 -1.39
C GLU A 110 11.80 -1.11 -2.50
N ASP A 111 11.91 -2.28 -3.12
CA ASP A 111 12.78 -2.54 -4.26
C ASP A 111 12.49 -1.62 -5.46
N ALA A 112 11.22 -1.33 -5.74
CA ALA A 112 10.82 -0.41 -6.81
C ALA A 112 11.34 1.02 -6.55
N THR A 113 11.18 1.54 -5.34
CA THR A 113 11.73 2.84 -4.93
C THR A 113 13.26 2.82 -4.96
N GLY A 114 13.85 1.71 -4.49
CA GLY A 114 15.30 1.49 -4.58
C GLY A 114 15.82 1.55 -6.00
N THR A 115 15.12 0.93 -6.95
CA THR A 115 15.46 0.97 -8.38
C THR A 115 15.46 2.39 -8.95
N ILE A 116 14.47 3.22 -8.59
CA ILE A 116 14.41 4.62 -9.02
C ILE A 116 15.64 5.38 -8.50
N ILE A 117 15.93 5.26 -7.21
CA ILE A 117 17.07 5.95 -6.57
C ILE A 117 18.40 5.51 -7.19
N THR A 118 18.60 4.21 -7.38
CA THR A 118 19.87 3.67 -7.91
C THR A 118 20.09 4.03 -9.37
N ASN A 119 19.02 4.12 -10.18
CA ASN A 119 19.09 4.62 -11.55
C ASN A 119 19.52 6.09 -11.59
N GLU A 120 18.98 6.93 -10.69
CA GLU A 120 19.40 8.32 -10.59
C GLU A 120 20.87 8.44 -10.11
N MET A 121 21.29 7.63 -9.15
CA MET A 121 22.69 7.59 -8.69
C MET A 121 23.67 7.20 -9.81
N ALA A 122 23.24 6.42 -10.78
CA ALA A 122 24.05 6.08 -11.95
C ALA A 122 24.25 7.29 -12.90
N ASN A 123 23.35 8.28 -12.86
CA ASN A 123 23.42 9.51 -13.66
C ASN A 123 24.22 10.63 -12.98
N GLY A 124 24.47 10.52 -11.67
CA GLY A 124 25.22 11.52 -10.90
C GLY A 124 24.92 11.50 -9.41
N PRO A 125 25.48 12.44 -8.63
CA PRO A 125 25.22 12.53 -7.21
C PRO A 125 23.74 12.81 -6.90
N VAL A 126 23.15 12.01 -6.02
CA VAL A 126 21.77 12.17 -5.54
C VAL A 126 21.80 12.61 -4.08
N VAL A 127 21.08 13.68 -3.74
CA VAL A 127 20.87 14.13 -2.36
C VAL A 127 19.52 13.63 -1.87
N ALA A 128 19.49 13.03 -0.68
CA ALA A 128 18.26 12.60 -0.03
C ALA A 128 18.08 13.29 1.32
N PHE A 129 16.82 13.49 1.69
CA PHE A 129 16.42 13.94 3.01
C PHE A 129 15.75 12.76 3.75
N ILE A 130 16.22 12.47 4.97
CA ILE A 130 15.66 11.46 5.86
C ILE A 130 15.27 12.16 7.17
N GLY A 131 14.00 12.17 7.51
CA GLY A 131 13.51 12.80 8.72
C GLY A 131 12.09 13.36 8.57
N THR A 132 11.67 14.08 9.59
CA THR A 132 10.42 14.83 9.61
C THR A 132 10.72 16.32 9.44
N ARG A 133 10.01 16.98 8.54
CA ARG A 133 10.03 18.44 8.41
C ARG A 133 8.86 19.05 9.17
N SER A 134 9.11 20.19 9.79
CA SER A 134 8.06 21.08 10.28
C SER A 134 7.75 22.13 9.23
N PHE A 135 6.48 22.32 8.96
CA PHE A 135 5.98 23.33 8.04
C PHE A 135 5.17 24.38 8.81
N SER A 136 5.18 25.62 8.37
CA SER A 136 4.25 26.63 8.89
C SER A 136 2.86 26.41 8.29
N TYR A 137 2.82 26.20 7.00
CA TYR A 137 1.61 25.98 6.23
C TYR A 137 1.70 24.65 5.49
N ASN A 138 0.95 23.69 5.93
CA ASN A 138 0.80 22.38 5.31
C ASN A 138 -0.56 21.79 5.66
N VAL A 139 -1.27 21.30 4.67
CA VAL A 139 -2.48 20.53 4.83
C VAL A 139 -2.33 19.22 4.09
N ALA A 140 -2.92 18.14 4.58
CA ALA A 140 -2.69 16.83 4.04
C ALA A 140 -3.97 15.99 4.02
N ILE A 141 -4.03 15.03 3.09
CA ILE A 141 -4.99 13.94 3.10
C ILE A 141 -4.26 12.61 3.16
N ALA A 142 -4.61 11.79 4.16
CA ALA A 142 -4.03 10.46 4.30
C ALA A 142 -4.83 9.42 3.52
N ASN A 143 -4.15 8.43 2.99
CA ASN A 143 -4.76 7.31 2.25
C ASN A 143 -5.84 6.57 3.07
N SER A 144 -5.68 6.47 4.39
CA SER A 144 -6.67 5.88 5.30
C SER A 144 -7.84 6.82 5.64
N GLY A 145 -7.74 8.10 5.30
CA GLY A 145 -8.70 9.13 5.66
C GLY A 145 -9.70 9.48 4.56
N VAL A 146 -9.66 8.82 3.41
CA VAL A 146 -10.56 9.13 2.28
C VAL A 146 -11.67 8.11 2.13
N ILE A 147 -12.86 8.56 1.73
CA ILE A 147 -13.92 7.67 1.29
C ILE A 147 -13.60 7.20 -0.12
N ARG A 148 -13.77 5.92 -0.35
CA ARG A 148 -13.55 5.23 -1.61
C ARG A 148 -14.81 4.52 -2.05
N PRO A 149 -14.92 4.14 -3.35
CA PRO A 149 -15.92 3.19 -3.78
C PRO A 149 -15.86 1.92 -2.91
N GLU A 150 -17.01 1.35 -2.60
CA GLU A 150 -17.13 0.17 -1.74
C GLU A 150 -16.36 -1.03 -2.31
N ALA A 151 -16.34 -1.15 -3.63
CA ALA A 151 -15.55 -2.15 -4.34
C ALA A 151 -14.61 -1.49 -5.36
N ALA A 152 -13.45 -2.09 -5.59
CA ALA A 152 -12.52 -1.68 -6.64
C ALA A 152 -13.04 -2.04 -8.04
N ALA A 153 -13.92 -3.04 -8.13
CA ALA A 153 -14.70 -3.31 -9.34
C ALA A 153 -16.13 -3.72 -8.98
N THR A 154 -17.09 -3.08 -9.63
CA THR A 154 -18.53 -3.39 -9.52
C THR A 154 -19.05 -3.86 -10.88
N PRO A 155 -19.76 -5.00 -10.96
CA PRO A 155 -20.38 -5.43 -12.21
C PRO A 155 -21.40 -4.42 -12.75
N SER A 156 -21.38 -4.19 -14.06
CA SER A 156 -22.31 -3.28 -14.73
C SER A 156 -23.79 -3.68 -14.54
N ALA A 157 -24.05 -4.96 -14.31
CA ALA A 157 -25.38 -5.46 -13.94
C ALA A 157 -25.91 -4.92 -12.60
N LEU A 158 -25.02 -4.43 -11.72
CA LEU A 158 -25.33 -3.84 -10.41
C LEU A 158 -25.23 -2.31 -10.42
N ALA A 159 -24.85 -1.70 -11.55
CA ALA A 159 -24.63 -0.27 -11.69
C ALA A 159 -25.38 0.29 -12.91
N GLN A 160 -26.68 -0.01 -13.02
CA GLN A 160 -27.47 0.38 -14.20
C GLN A 160 -28.05 1.80 -14.10
N SER A 161 -28.10 2.36 -12.90
CA SER A 161 -28.65 3.70 -12.67
C SER A 161 -28.12 4.34 -11.38
N ASN A 162 -28.43 5.60 -11.18
CA ASN A 162 -28.16 6.35 -9.95
C ASN A 162 -28.94 5.84 -8.71
N ALA A 163 -29.94 5.00 -8.89
CA ALA A 163 -30.64 4.35 -7.78
C ALA A 163 -29.97 3.04 -7.33
N GLU A 164 -29.05 2.52 -8.14
CA GLU A 164 -28.40 1.24 -7.89
C GLU A 164 -26.93 1.40 -7.51
N TYR A 165 -26.27 2.43 -8.03
CA TYR A 165 -24.86 2.66 -7.76
C TYR A 165 -24.57 4.15 -7.55
N GLU A 166 -23.87 4.43 -6.48
CA GLU A 166 -23.36 5.76 -6.16
C GLU A 166 -22.03 5.66 -5.40
N VAL A 167 -21.23 6.69 -5.50
CA VAL A 167 -19.98 6.80 -4.75
C VAL A 167 -20.08 7.94 -3.76
N GLN A 168 -20.06 7.61 -2.48
CA GLN A 168 -19.92 8.60 -1.41
C GLN A 168 -18.55 9.22 -1.48
N LEU A 169 -18.47 10.54 -1.27
CA LEU A 169 -17.21 11.29 -1.42
C LEU A 169 -16.93 12.14 -0.18
N GLY A 170 -15.69 12.11 0.26
CA GLY A 170 -15.22 12.88 1.40
C GLY A 170 -13.85 12.42 1.88
N ALA A 171 -13.23 13.24 2.71
CA ALA A 171 -11.94 12.93 3.31
C ALA A 171 -11.77 13.58 4.67
N TRP A 172 -10.96 12.95 5.52
CA TRP A 172 -10.31 13.62 6.64
C TRP A 172 -9.13 14.44 6.13
N VAL A 173 -9.22 15.73 6.33
CA VAL A 173 -8.14 16.67 6.06
C VAL A 173 -7.45 16.97 7.37
N THR A 174 -6.12 16.92 7.38
CA THR A 174 -5.28 17.21 8.55
C THR A 174 -4.47 18.47 8.32
N ASN A 175 -4.12 19.18 9.39
CA ASN A 175 -3.21 20.31 9.34
C ASN A 175 -1.95 19.99 10.15
N PRO A 176 -0.93 19.38 9.56
CA PRO A 176 0.36 19.17 10.21
C PRO A 176 1.21 20.44 10.29
N GLY A 177 0.79 21.54 9.67
CA GLY A 177 1.44 22.84 9.78
C GLY A 177 1.27 23.48 11.14
N SER A 178 2.15 24.44 11.48
CA SER A 178 2.10 25.15 12.77
C SER A 178 1.12 26.32 12.81
N GLN A 179 0.55 26.70 11.65
CA GLN A 179 -0.41 27.79 11.52
C GLN A 179 -1.81 27.24 11.20
N MET A 180 -2.84 28.00 11.58
CA MET A 180 -4.22 27.73 11.16
C MET A 180 -4.35 27.92 9.65
N ASN A 181 -5.09 27.03 9.00
CA ASN A 181 -5.41 27.09 7.58
C ASN A 181 -6.92 27.10 7.31
N ASN A 182 -7.32 27.69 6.19
CA ASN A 182 -8.63 27.49 5.60
C ASN A 182 -8.48 26.52 4.42
N VAL A 183 -9.19 25.40 4.46
CA VAL A 183 -9.03 24.34 3.46
C VAL A 183 -10.31 24.12 2.67
N THR A 184 -10.15 23.73 1.41
CA THR A 184 -11.20 23.17 0.57
C THR A 184 -10.78 21.80 0.09
N LEU A 185 -11.71 20.84 0.11
CA LEU A 185 -11.53 19.54 -0.51
C LEU A 185 -12.19 19.55 -1.88
N LYS A 186 -11.46 19.16 -2.89
CA LYS A 186 -11.95 18.94 -4.24
C LYS A 186 -11.91 17.44 -4.58
N ALA A 187 -12.96 16.95 -5.25
CA ALA A 187 -12.93 15.64 -5.88
C ALA A 187 -13.25 15.76 -7.38
N VAL A 188 -12.49 15.04 -8.18
CA VAL A 188 -12.68 14.91 -9.62
C VAL A 188 -12.80 13.43 -9.96
N ILE A 189 -13.80 13.04 -10.75
CA ILE A 189 -13.90 11.69 -11.29
C ILE A 189 -13.85 11.78 -12.80
N THR A 190 -12.95 11.00 -13.41
CA THR A 190 -12.80 10.91 -14.87
C THR A 190 -12.99 9.47 -15.33
N GLU A 191 -13.49 9.30 -16.55
CA GLU A 191 -13.57 8.03 -17.26
C GLU A 191 -13.14 8.26 -18.71
N GLY A 192 -12.20 7.46 -19.23
CA GLY A 192 -11.68 7.61 -20.59
C GLY A 192 -11.14 9.02 -20.92
N GLY A 193 -10.67 9.78 -19.91
CA GLY A 193 -10.22 11.17 -20.06
C GLY A 193 -11.35 12.22 -20.01
N THR A 194 -12.61 11.78 -19.89
CA THR A 194 -13.76 12.68 -19.73
C THR A 194 -14.03 12.95 -18.25
N THR A 195 -14.18 14.20 -17.85
CA THR A 195 -14.57 14.56 -16.49
C THR A 195 -16.07 14.37 -16.31
N LEU A 196 -16.43 13.50 -15.38
CA LEU A 196 -17.82 13.15 -15.04
C LEU A 196 -18.28 13.84 -13.76
N TYR A 197 -17.34 14.21 -12.90
CA TYR A 197 -17.60 14.88 -11.62
C TYR A 197 -16.45 15.83 -11.32
N ASP A 198 -16.77 17.06 -10.90
CA ASP A 198 -15.83 18.07 -10.45
C ASP A 198 -16.52 18.97 -9.43
N GLN A 199 -16.29 18.69 -8.14
CA GLN A 199 -16.91 19.44 -7.05
C GLN A 199 -15.89 19.78 -5.97
N SER A 200 -16.09 20.93 -5.35
CA SER A 200 -15.31 21.40 -4.21
C SER A 200 -16.22 21.69 -3.02
N SER A 201 -15.70 21.47 -1.82
CA SER A 201 -16.38 21.85 -0.58
C SER A 201 -16.37 23.37 -0.36
N ALA A 202 -17.18 23.85 0.56
CA ALA A 202 -16.94 25.15 1.19
C ALA A 202 -15.60 25.12 1.94
N ALA A 203 -15.00 26.31 2.13
CA ALA A 203 -13.79 26.45 2.94
C ALA A 203 -14.10 26.18 4.42
N SER A 204 -13.21 25.46 5.08
CA SER A 204 -13.30 25.15 6.50
C SER A 204 -11.98 25.48 7.20
N PRO A 205 -12.01 26.18 8.37
CA PRO A 205 -10.79 26.44 9.13
C PRO A 205 -10.33 25.16 9.86
N ILE A 206 -9.02 24.92 9.84
CA ILE A 206 -8.37 23.84 10.59
C ILE A 206 -7.21 24.42 11.40
N MET A 207 -7.24 24.20 12.71
CA MET A 207 -6.14 24.59 13.60
C MET A 207 -4.93 23.69 13.40
N SER A 208 -3.76 24.18 13.78
CA SER A 208 -2.53 23.38 13.81
C SER A 208 -2.71 22.10 14.62
N GLY A 209 -2.32 20.96 14.03
CA GLY A 209 -2.41 19.64 14.64
C GLY A 209 -3.81 19.00 14.62
N ASP A 210 -4.84 19.72 14.16
CA ASP A 210 -6.21 19.21 14.08
C ASP A 210 -6.51 18.50 12.76
N SER A 211 -7.67 17.84 12.74
CA SER A 211 -8.26 17.20 11.56
C SER A 211 -9.72 17.55 11.46
N VAL A 212 -10.23 17.67 10.25
CA VAL A 212 -11.66 17.86 9.97
C VAL A 212 -12.11 16.90 8.88
N TYR A 213 -13.30 16.32 9.08
CA TYR A 213 -13.93 15.55 8.03
C TYR A 213 -14.68 16.48 7.08
N VAL A 214 -14.36 16.42 5.79
CA VAL A 214 -15.00 17.21 4.73
C VAL A 214 -15.75 16.27 3.80
N SER A 215 -17.08 16.42 3.74
CA SER A 215 -17.95 15.67 2.81
C SER A 215 -18.16 16.47 1.52
N LEU A 216 -18.35 15.74 0.43
CA LEU A 216 -18.72 16.26 -0.88
C LEU A 216 -20.05 15.63 -1.33
N PRO A 217 -20.78 16.26 -2.28
CA PRO A 217 -21.94 15.63 -2.89
C PRO A 217 -21.60 14.25 -3.46
N THR A 218 -22.51 13.31 -3.33
CA THR A 218 -22.35 11.95 -3.86
C THR A 218 -22.22 11.98 -5.39
N PHE A 219 -21.29 11.19 -5.93
CA PHE A 219 -21.22 10.95 -7.37
C PHE A 219 -22.24 9.90 -7.76
N SER A 220 -23.12 10.24 -8.68
CA SER A 220 -24.10 9.32 -9.27
C SER A 220 -24.43 9.69 -10.70
N GLN A 221 -24.76 8.70 -11.54
CA GLN A 221 -25.11 8.88 -12.95
C GLN A 221 -26.36 8.10 -13.33
N ALA A 222 -27.08 8.58 -14.34
CA ALA A 222 -28.25 7.87 -14.88
C ALA A 222 -27.89 6.53 -15.51
N SER A 223 -26.64 6.37 -15.97
CA SER A 223 -26.07 5.13 -16.50
C SER A 223 -24.55 5.17 -16.35
N TYR A 224 -23.92 4.03 -16.22
CA TYR A 224 -22.47 3.89 -16.07
C TYR A 224 -21.90 3.12 -17.26
N SER A 225 -20.85 3.66 -17.87
CA SER A 225 -20.06 2.96 -18.90
C SER A 225 -19.20 1.88 -18.23
N GLU A 226 -18.97 0.79 -18.92
CA GLU A 226 -17.91 -0.14 -18.52
C GLU A 226 -16.54 0.50 -18.78
N GLY A 227 -15.65 0.43 -17.81
CA GLY A 227 -14.33 1.02 -17.88
C GLY A 227 -13.73 1.35 -16.53
N MET A 228 -12.56 1.95 -16.58
CA MET A 228 -11.85 2.45 -15.42
C MET A 228 -12.23 3.90 -15.17
N TYR A 229 -12.62 4.17 -13.94
CA TYR A 229 -12.89 5.50 -13.39
C TYR A 229 -11.74 5.88 -12.47
N THR A 230 -11.24 7.10 -12.58
CA THR A 230 -10.20 7.64 -11.71
C THR A 230 -10.78 8.73 -10.82
N LEU A 231 -10.80 8.49 -9.51
CA LEU A 231 -11.16 9.47 -8.49
C LEU A 231 -9.90 10.14 -7.97
N THR A 232 -9.84 11.46 -8.09
CA THR A 232 -8.74 12.28 -7.55
C THR A 232 -9.30 13.23 -6.50
N TYR A 233 -8.82 13.11 -5.26
CA TYR A 233 -9.00 14.11 -4.23
C TYR A 233 -7.83 15.08 -4.24
N THR A 234 -8.14 16.36 -4.03
CA THR A 234 -7.14 17.41 -3.83
C THR A 234 -7.58 18.29 -2.68
N VAL A 235 -6.73 18.47 -1.68
CA VAL A 235 -6.91 19.49 -0.67
C VAL A 235 -6.17 20.75 -1.10
N ASN A 236 -6.81 21.90 -0.96
CA ASN A 236 -6.21 23.19 -1.28
C ASN A 236 -6.31 24.09 -0.06
N GLU A 237 -5.23 24.83 0.17
CA GLU A 237 -5.22 25.96 1.09
C GLU A 237 -5.87 27.20 0.42
N GLY A 238 -6.63 27.95 1.22
CA GLY A 238 -7.38 29.10 0.69
C GLY A 238 -6.52 30.30 0.32
N ASP A 239 -5.64 30.74 1.23
CA ASP A 239 -4.99 32.05 1.15
C ASP A 239 -3.47 32.03 1.39
N THR A 240 -2.86 30.88 1.64
CA THR A 240 -1.45 30.75 2.01
C THR A 240 -0.68 29.84 1.07
N LEU A 241 0.63 29.98 1.06
CA LEU A 241 1.49 29.15 0.24
C LEU A 241 1.72 27.79 0.93
N GLU A 242 1.20 26.73 0.33
CA GLU A 242 1.49 25.35 0.72
C GLU A 242 2.99 25.06 0.59
N GLU A 243 3.60 24.58 1.69
CA GLU A 243 5.04 24.29 1.72
C GLU A 243 5.36 22.85 1.33
N PHE A 244 4.34 21.93 1.31
CA PHE A 244 4.54 20.52 0.96
C PHE A 244 3.30 19.91 0.27
N GLY A 245 3.08 20.27 -0.99
CA GLY A 245 1.90 19.83 -1.74
C GLY A 245 1.87 18.36 -2.20
N GLN A 246 2.88 17.53 -1.87
CA GLN A 246 2.88 16.09 -2.26
C GLN A 246 1.87 15.25 -1.48
N ASP A 247 1.46 15.67 -0.30
CA ASP A 247 0.44 15.01 0.52
C ASP A 247 -0.96 15.60 0.34
N ASN A 248 -1.13 16.53 -0.61
CA ASN A 248 -2.38 17.19 -0.92
C ASN A 248 -3.24 16.43 -1.93
N VAL A 249 -2.70 15.47 -2.64
CA VAL A 249 -3.38 14.79 -3.74
C VAL A 249 -3.41 13.29 -3.50
N LEU A 250 -4.58 12.69 -3.67
CA LEU A 250 -4.75 11.25 -3.61
C LEU A 250 -5.61 10.79 -4.79
N THR A 251 -5.11 9.78 -5.50
CA THR A 251 -5.81 9.17 -6.64
C THR A 251 -6.18 7.73 -6.33
N GLN A 252 -7.39 7.34 -6.72
CA GLN A 252 -7.93 6.00 -6.54
C GLN A 252 -8.70 5.59 -7.80
N ASP A 253 -8.33 4.45 -8.38
CA ASP A 253 -9.07 3.87 -9.49
C ASP A 253 -10.14 2.90 -9.00
N PHE A 254 -11.24 2.83 -9.73
CA PHE A 254 -12.29 1.82 -9.59
C PHE A 254 -12.89 1.49 -10.96
N HIS A 255 -13.51 0.32 -11.07
CA HIS A 255 -14.02 -0.17 -12.34
C HIS A 255 -15.53 -0.41 -12.30
N ILE A 256 -16.21 -0.06 -13.39
CA ILE A 256 -17.47 -0.69 -13.75
C ILE A 256 -17.12 -1.77 -14.76
N SER A 257 -17.36 -3.02 -14.40
CA SER A 257 -16.86 -4.20 -15.15
C SER A 257 -18.01 -5.07 -15.65
N SER A 258 -17.87 -5.66 -16.83
CA SER A 258 -18.86 -6.63 -17.34
C SER A 258 -18.87 -7.94 -16.53
N THR A 259 -17.77 -8.28 -15.84
CA THR A 259 -17.59 -9.64 -15.31
C THR A 259 -16.94 -9.73 -13.93
N LYS A 260 -16.39 -8.64 -13.39
CA LYS A 260 -15.62 -8.71 -12.15
C LYS A 260 -16.30 -7.93 -11.03
N TYR A 261 -16.38 -8.56 -9.86
CA TYR A 261 -16.53 -7.89 -8.57
C TYR A 261 -15.23 -8.06 -7.79
N SER A 262 -14.67 -6.99 -7.26
CA SER A 262 -13.38 -7.05 -6.56
C SER A 262 -13.27 -6.00 -5.48
N ASN A 263 -12.84 -6.40 -4.29
CA ASN A 263 -12.35 -5.48 -3.25
C ASN A 263 -10.83 -5.27 -3.35
N ALA A 264 -10.13 -6.12 -4.08
CA ALA A 264 -8.71 -5.93 -4.37
C ALA A 264 -8.54 -4.89 -5.47
N THR A 265 -7.52 -4.03 -5.34
CA THR A 265 -7.17 -3.03 -6.35
C THR A 265 -6.86 -3.69 -7.69
N LEU A 266 -7.38 -3.12 -8.75
CA LEU A 266 -7.14 -3.56 -10.12
C LEU A 266 -6.35 -2.51 -10.90
N ASP A 267 -5.56 -2.96 -11.87
CA ASP A 267 -4.87 -2.10 -12.82
C ASP A 267 -5.81 -1.61 -13.95
N ALA A 268 -5.30 -0.80 -14.86
CA ALA A 268 -6.07 -0.26 -15.99
C ALA A 268 -6.67 -1.32 -16.91
N ASN A 269 -6.17 -2.56 -16.89
CA ASN A 269 -6.68 -3.69 -17.66
C ASN A 269 -7.61 -4.59 -16.84
N ALA A 270 -8.02 -4.13 -15.65
CA ALA A 270 -8.78 -4.89 -14.67
C ALA A 270 -8.09 -6.20 -14.21
N GLY A 271 -6.75 -6.24 -14.26
CA GLY A 271 -5.91 -7.25 -13.65
C GLY A 271 -5.63 -6.93 -12.18
N LEU A 272 -5.32 -7.95 -11.37
CA LEU A 272 -4.97 -7.73 -9.95
C LEU A 272 -3.67 -6.93 -9.83
N VAL A 273 -3.68 -5.88 -9.00
CA VAL A 273 -2.44 -5.23 -8.55
C VAL A 273 -1.77 -6.12 -7.51
N LEU A 274 -0.56 -6.59 -7.82
CA LEU A 274 0.10 -7.67 -7.09
C LEU A 274 1.02 -7.18 -5.94
N SER A 275 0.67 -6.09 -5.28
CA SER A 275 1.41 -5.57 -4.12
C SER A 275 0.51 -4.62 -3.31
N PRO A 276 0.50 -4.70 -1.97
CA PRO A 276 1.18 -5.69 -1.12
C PRO A 276 0.41 -7.02 -1.02
N PHE A 277 1.10 -8.10 -0.64
CA PHE A 277 0.48 -9.37 -0.30
C PHE A 277 0.19 -9.44 1.21
N TYR A 278 -1.00 -9.94 1.57
CA TYR A 278 -1.30 -10.26 2.95
C TYR A 278 -0.61 -11.56 3.36
N ARG A 279 0.13 -11.52 4.46
CA ARG A 279 0.72 -12.69 5.10
C ARG A 279 0.08 -12.89 6.48
N PRO A 280 -0.67 -13.99 6.69
CA PRO A 280 -1.18 -14.30 8.02
C PRO A 280 -0.03 -14.55 8.99
N GLY A 281 0.00 -13.81 10.10
CA GLY A 281 0.99 -14.02 11.15
C GLY A 281 0.70 -15.32 11.91
N ASN A 282 1.73 -16.16 12.14
CA ASN A 282 1.66 -17.34 13.01
C ASN A 282 0.53 -18.34 12.71
N ALA A 283 0.01 -18.38 11.48
CA ALA A 283 -1.00 -19.35 11.09
C ALA A 283 -0.37 -20.75 11.06
N THR A 284 -0.87 -21.65 11.89
CA THR A 284 -0.46 -23.07 11.95
C THR A 284 -1.39 -24.00 11.17
N GLY A 285 -2.35 -23.44 10.44
CA GLY A 285 -3.36 -24.16 9.68
C GLY A 285 -3.77 -23.43 8.40
N SER A 286 -4.91 -23.82 7.85
CA SER A 286 -5.50 -23.14 6.70
C SER A 286 -5.96 -21.72 7.06
N VAL A 287 -5.76 -20.79 6.14
CA VAL A 287 -6.26 -19.42 6.24
C VAL A 287 -7.22 -19.18 5.09
N SER A 288 -8.38 -18.63 5.39
CA SER A 288 -9.36 -18.22 4.39
C SER A 288 -9.28 -16.71 4.19
N MET A 289 -9.21 -16.27 2.93
CA MET A 289 -9.36 -14.89 2.53
C MET A 289 -10.71 -14.76 1.83
N CYS A 290 -11.51 -13.78 2.25
CA CYS A 290 -12.88 -13.65 1.75
C CYS A 290 -13.11 -12.26 1.17
N THR A 291 -13.91 -12.17 0.13
CA THR A 291 -14.58 -10.95 -0.31
C THR A 291 -16.08 -11.11 -0.08
N HIS A 292 -16.76 -10.02 0.22
CA HIS A 292 -18.18 -10.02 0.52
C HIS A 292 -18.92 -9.16 -0.51
N LEU A 293 -19.98 -9.73 -1.10
CA LEU A 293 -20.90 -9.02 -1.97
C LEU A 293 -22.27 -9.00 -1.30
N MET A 294 -22.79 -7.81 -1.04
CA MET A 294 -24.15 -7.59 -0.57
C MET A 294 -24.81 -6.54 -1.47
N ASP A 295 -25.64 -6.99 -2.39
CA ASP A 295 -26.34 -6.13 -3.33
C ASP A 295 -27.77 -6.65 -3.57
N PRO A 296 -28.82 -5.79 -3.51
CA PRO A 296 -30.19 -6.22 -3.72
C PRO A 296 -30.45 -6.76 -5.14
N ASN A 297 -29.60 -6.45 -6.09
CA ASN A 297 -29.69 -6.88 -7.48
C ASN A 297 -28.75 -8.06 -7.81
N ALA A 298 -28.08 -8.67 -6.83
CA ALA A 298 -27.14 -9.76 -7.03
C ALA A 298 -27.71 -10.93 -7.85
N SER A 299 -29.02 -11.17 -7.76
CA SER A 299 -29.72 -12.19 -8.57
C SER A 299 -29.67 -11.95 -10.10
N ARG A 300 -29.17 -10.81 -10.57
CA ARG A 300 -28.94 -10.56 -12.00
C ARG A 300 -27.66 -11.22 -12.52
N MET A 301 -26.88 -11.80 -11.63
CA MET A 301 -25.56 -12.34 -11.97
C MET A 301 -25.42 -13.79 -11.52
N ALA A 302 -24.44 -14.46 -12.07
CA ALA A 302 -23.99 -15.75 -11.57
C ALA A 302 -22.48 -15.69 -11.27
N ALA A 303 -22.08 -16.13 -10.09
CA ALA A 303 -20.67 -16.30 -9.75
C ALA A 303 -20.12 -17.54 -10.46
N MET A 304 -19.06 -17.35 -11.26
CA MET A 304 -18.47 -18.39 -12.10
C MET A 304 -17.19 -18.96 -11.50
N GLY A 305 -16.49 -18.23 -10.63
CA GLY A 305 -15.22 -18.61 -10.04
C GLY A 305 -14.56 -17.44 -9.33
N VAL A 306 -13.32 -17.65 -8.91
CA VAL A 306 -12.51 -16.68 -8.16
C VAL A 306 -11.16 -16.49 -8.84
N SER A 307 -10.76 -15.23 -9.00
CA SER A 307 -9.38 -14.86 -9.36
C SER A 307 -8.61 -14.46 -8.11
N PHE A 308 -7.39 -14.95 -7.97
CA PHE A 308 -6.48 -14.55 -6.91
C PHE A 308 -5.03 -14.67 -7.35
N ALA A 309 -4.11 -14.10 -6.58
CA ALA A 309 -2.69 -14.32 -6.73
C ALA A 309 -2.12 -14.79 -5.38
N ALA A 310 -1.12 -15.67 -5.45
CA ALA A 310 -0.44 -16.18 -4.27
C ALA A 310 1.07 -16.11 -4.42
N VAL A 311 1.74 -16.14 -3.26
CA VAL A 311 3.20 -16.21 -3.16
C VAL A 311 3.57 -17.00 -1.92
N VAL A 312 4.68 -17.70 -1.95
CA VAL A 312 5.24 -18.41 -0.81
C VAL A 312 6.64 -17.89 -0.50
N SER A 313 6.91 -17.60 0.77
CA SER A 313 8.24 -17.17 1.19
C SER A 313 9.17 -18.38 1.33
N GLY A 314 10.29 -18.37 0.58
CA GLY A 314 11.34 -19.40 0.68
C GLY A 314 10.97 -20.76 0.07
N GLY A 315 10.22 -20.77 -1.02
CA GLY A 315 9.84 -21.95 -1.76
C GLY A 315 9.20 -21.59 -3.09
N ASP A 316 8.52 -22.55 -3.70
CA ASP A 316 7.70 -22.32 -4.89
C ASP A 316 6.26 -22.81 -4.67
N LEU A 317 5.37 -22.45 -5.58
CA LEU A 317 3.96 -22.83 -5.54
C LEU A 317 3.68 -24.19 -6.18
N THR A 318 4.64 -24.81 -6.87
CA THR A 318 4.44 -26.09 -7.56
C THR A 318 3.85 -27.14 -6.61
N GLY A 319 2.72 -27.75 -7.01
CA GLY A 319 2.01 -28.76 -6.21
C GLY A 319 1.23 -28.21 -5.01
N ARG A 320 1.22 -26.89 -4.77
CA ARG A 320 0.38 -26.29 -3.72
C ARG A 320 -1.09 -26.30 -4.15
N TYR A 321 -1.93 -26.70 -3.21
CA TYR A 321 -3.37 -26.88 -3.43
C TYR A 321 -4.15 -25.72 -2.81
N PHE A 322 -5.16 -25.23 -3.54
CA PHE A 322 -6.08 -24.20 -3.12
C PHE A 322 -7.52 -24.63 -3.39
N SER A 323 -8.39 -24.35 -2.43
CA SER A 323 -9.84 -24.50 -2.59
C SER A 323 -10.47 -23.10 -2.59
N VAL A 324 -11.41 -22.88 -3.48
CA VAL A 324 -12.23 -21.66 -3.54
C VAL A 324 -13.69 -22.03 -3.31
N TYR A 325 -14.40 -21.19 -2.56
CA TYR A 325 -15.80 -21.43 -2.20
C TYR A 325 -16.63 -20.16 -2.42
N ALA A 326 -17.86 -20.32 -2.86
CA ALA A 326 -18.91 -19.33 -2.67
C ALA A 326 -19.80 -19.77 -1.50
N HIS A 327 -20.05 -18.83 -0.59
CA HIS A 327 -20.92 -19.04 0.55
C HIS A 327 -22.09 -18.06 0.48
N GLU A 328 -23.28 -18.55 0.67
CA GLU A 328 -24.44 -17.74 1.01
C GLU A 328 -24.43 -17.51 2.53
N ILE A 329 -24.50 -16.26 2.95
CA ILE A 329 -24.61 -15.90 4.35
C ILE A 329 -26.09 -15.71 4.67
N THR A 330 -26.60 -16.56 5.57
CA THR A 330 -27.90 -16.32 6.18
C THR A 330 -27.65 -15.44 7.41
N ASP A 331 -28.22 -14.24 7.41
CA ASP A 331 -28.08 -13.33 8.54
C ASP A 331 -28.83 -13.90 9.76
N VAL A 332 -28.05 -14.53 10.64
CA VAL A 332 -28.52 -15.08 11.92
C VAL A 332 -27.97 -14.28 13.10
N PHE A 333 -27.29 -13.18 12.83
CA PHE A 333 -26.62 -12.35 13.82
C PHE A 333 -27.38 -11.04 14.03
N THR A 334 -27.46 -10.60 15.27
CA THR A 334 -28.07 -9.30 15.61
C THR A 334 -27.05 -8.16 15.56
N ASP A 335 -25.79 -8.46 15.88
CA ASP A 335 -24.66 -7.53 15.85
C ASP A 335 -23.33 -8.29 15.93
N LEU A 336 -22.20 -7.58 15.86
CA LEU A 336 -20.84 -8.15 15.92
C LEU A 336 -20.49 -8.78 17.28
N SER A 337 -21.25 -8.53 18.32
CA SER A 337 -21.09 -9.15 19.65
C SER A 337 -21.96 -10.40 19.84
N ASP A 338 -22.78 -10.77 18.86
CA ASP A 338 -23.58 -11.98 18.91
C ASP A 338 -22.67 -13.21 19.10
N PRO A 339 -22.97 -14.09 20.08
CA PRO A 339 -22.17 -15.29 20.31
C PRO A 339 -22.07 -16.23 19.09
N ASN A 340 -23.04 -16.18 18.19
CA ASN A 340 -23.05 -16.97 16.97
C ASN A 340 -22.14 -16.39 15.89
N PHE A 341 -21.67 -15.15 16.04
CA PHE A 341 -20.68 -14.54 15.15
C PHE A 341 -19.27 -15.15 15.31
N ALA A 342 -19.02 -15.89 16.38
CA ALA A 342 -17.75 -16.55 16.65
C ALA A 342 -17.55 -17.79 15.76
N GLY A 343 -17.26 -17.58 14.49
CA GLY A 343 -16.98 -18.62 13.51
C GLY A 343 -17.84 -18.48 12.25
N ILE A 344 -17.56 -19.34 11.27
CA ILE A 344 -18.33 -19.40 10.02
C ILE A 344 -19.61 -20.28 10.26
N THR A 345 -20.40 -19.90 11.26
CA THR A 345 -21.72 -20.49 11.49
C THR A 345 -22.76 -19.65 10.75
N GLY A 346 -23.68 -20.27 10.05
CA GLY A 346 -24.69 -19.55 9.23
C GLY A 346 -24.25 -19.28 7.79
N VAL A 347 -23.17 -19.89 7.32
CA VAL A 347 -22.82 -19.91 5.90
C VAL A 347 -23.21 -21.23 5.27
N ASN A 348 -23.84 -21.15 4.11
CA ASN A 348 -24.17 -22.28 3.27
C ASN A 348 -23.21 -22.28 2.06
N THR A 349 -22.42 -23.34 1.90
CA THR A 349 -21.55 -23.47 0.71
C THR A 349 -22.41 -23.77 -0.50
N VAL A 350 -22.41 -22.89 -1.48
CA VAL A 350 -23.26 -22.98 -2.68
C VAL A 350 -22.48 -23.27 -3.95
N ALA A 351 -21.16 -22.98 -3.96
CA ALA A 351 -20.28 -23.39 -5.04
C ALA A 351 -18.87 -23.59 -4.52
N GLN A 352 -18.10 -24.43 -5.23
CA GLN A 352 -16.70 -24.68 -4.92
C GLN A 352 -15.89 -24.91 -6.19
N GLY A 353 -14.59 -24.67 -6.10
CA GLY A 353 -13.59 -24.99 -7.10
C GLY A 353 -12.27 -25.35 -6.46
N GLU A 354 -11.41 -26.00 -7.21
CA GLU A 354 -10.12 -26.48 -6.73
C GLU A 354 -9.03 -26.16 -7.74
N PHE A 355 -7.85 -25.87 -7.23
CA PHE A 355 -6.70 -25.57 -8.08
C PHE A 355 -5.41 -26.09 -7.42
N THR A 356 -4.59 -26.75 -8.23
CA THR A 356 -3.23 -27.12 -7.84
C THR A 356 -2.26 -26.46 -8.80
N TYR A 357 -1.29 -25.72 -8.28
CA TYR A 357 -0.29 -25.06 -9.11
C TYR A 357 0.56 -26.09 -9.88
N PRO A 358 0.48 -26.13 -11.22
CA PRO A 358 1.28 -27.08 -12.00
C PRO A 358 2.76 -26.68 -12.08
N THR A 359 3.04 -25.38 -11.93
CA THR A 359 4.38 -24.78 -11.95
C THR A 359 4.40 -23.62 -10.95
N ASP A 360 5.57 -23.09 -10.66
CA ASP A 360 5.68 -21.87 -9.88
C ASP A 360 5.14 -20.66 -10.67
N SER A 361 3.96 -20.22 -10.28
CA SER A 361 3.29 -19.02 -10.82
C SER A 361 3.13 -17.96 -9.73
N ALA A 362 4.16 -17.80 -8.89
CA ALA A 362 4.21 -16.74 -7.89
C ALA A 362 4.00 -15.36 -8.57
N TYR A 363 3.25 -14.49 -7.90
CA TYR A 363 2.90 -13.15 -8.41
C TYR A 363 2.12 -13.15 -9.74
N GLN A 364 1.37 -14.21 -10.06
CA GLN A 364 0.50 -14.26 -11.24
C GLN A 364 -0.96 -14.41 -10.82
N GLU A 365 -1.87 -13.73 -11.51
CA GLU A 365 -3.30 -13.94 -11.34
C GLU A 365 -3.68 -15.32 -11.86
N VAL A 366 -4.40 -16.08 -11.02
CA VAL A 366 -4.94 -17.40 -11.35
C VAL A 366 -6.45 -17.33 -11.22
N TYR A 367 -7.17 -17.78 -12.26
CA TYR A 367 -8.61 -17.94 -12.21
C TYR A 367 -8.98 -19.40 -11.90
N VAL A 368 -9.81 -19.61 -10.90
CA VAL A 368 -10.32 -20.92 -10.51
C VAL A 368 -11.83 -20.95 -10.69
N PRO A 369 -12.33 -21.68 -11.70
CA PRO A 369 -13.76 -21.79 -11.93
C PRO A 369 -14.44 -22.62 -10.83
N PHE A 370 -15.67 -22.27 -10.50
CA PHE A 370 -16.53 -23.16 -9.73
C PHE A 370 -16.96 -24.37 -10.56
N LEU A 371 -17.15 -25.52 -9.91
CA LEU A 371 -17.66 -26.73 -10.56
C LEU A 371 -19.05 -26.53 -11.12
N GLN A 372 -19.84 -25.66 -10.51
CA GLN A 372 -21.13 -25.19 -11.00
C GLN A 372 -21.26 -23.69 -10.73
N PRO A 373 -21.80 -22.90 -11.69
CA PRO A 373 -22.14 -21.52 -11.43
C PRO A 373 -23.15 -21.39 -10.30
N PHE A 374 -23.04 -20.31 -9.54
CA PHE A 374 -23.99 -19.95 -8.50
C PHE A 374 -24.68 -18.64 -8.85
N GLN A 375 -26.01 -18.59 -8.76
CA GLN A 375 -26.86 -17.42 -9.00
C GLN A 375 -27.56 -17.02 -7.71
#